data_0854c064d28379ea5360253b790f0e39
#
_entry.id   0854c064d28379ea5360253b790f0e39
#
_cell.length_a   1.000
_cell.length_b   1.000
_cell.length_c   1.000
_cell.angle_alpha   90.00
_cell.angle_beta   90.00
_cell.angle_gamma   90.00
#
_symmetry.space_group_name_H-M   'P 1'
#
loop_
_entity.id
_entity.type
_entity.pdbx_description
1 polymer ?
#
loop_
_entity_poly.entity_id
_entity_poly.type
_entity_poly.pdbx_seq_one_letter_code
_entity_poly.pdbx_strand_id
1 'polypeptide(L)'
;WWGVPTLFRCPHKPETEGCDIALVGVPHSTGNGTTQRDQHLGPRAVRNISAQGRRGHLKFGISPWEMCEIRDFGDVPLPEANNNEQCIERITEFYEVLAESSVRPVSIGGDHSITGGILQAIAGPKSKLTNGKKAVLVHFDAHTDAFHQLDHFLGAVKSAAHWASYLVRDGFVDASKSI
;
A
#
# COMPACT_ATOMS: atom_id res chain seq x y z
N TRP A 1 -15.97 2.19 21.05
CA TRP A 1 -16.94 1.57 21.99
C TRP A 1 -17.42 0.19 21.51
N TRP A 2 -17.10 -0.17 20.32
CA TRP A 2 -17.35 -1.51 19.76
C TRP A 2 -16.16 -2.47 19.92
N GLY A 3 -15.19 -2.16 20.72
CA GLY A 3 -13.95 -2.90 20.89
C GLY A 3 -12.81 -2.28 20.10
N VAL A 4 -11.84 -3.11 19.68
CA VAL A 4 -10.68 -2.65 18.92
C VAL A 4 -11.12 -2.29 17.49
N PRO A 5 -10.91 -1.05 17.02
CA PRO A 5 -11.28 -0.67 15.66
C PRO A 5 -10.38 -1.37 14.64
N THR A 6 -11.02 -2.05 13.69
CA THR A 6 -10.37 -2.65 12.52
C THR A 6 -10.89 -2.00 11.24
N LEU A 7 -10.16 -2.14 10.14
CA LEU A 7 -10.59 -1.61 8.84
C LEU A 7 -11.92 -2.27 8.44
N PHE A 8 -12.96 -1.45 8.30
CA PHE A 8 -14.32 -1.88 7.94
C PHE A 8 -14.90 -2.97 8.84
N ARG A 9 -14.46 -3.08 10.09
CA ARG A 9 -14.83 -4.13 11.05
C ARG A 9 -14.50 -5.53 10.55
N CYS A 10 -13.49 -5.68 9.69
CA CYS A 10 -12.97 -6.98 9.30
C CYS A 10 -12.29 -7.68 10.48
N PRO A 11 -12.25 -9.01 10.51
CA PRO A 11 -11.44 -9.72 11.48
C PRO A 11 -9.98 -9.26 11.40
N HIS A 12 -9.38 -8.94 12.55
CA HIS A 12 -7.92 -8.75 12.63
C HIS A 12 -7.28 -10.14 12.68
N LYS A 13 -6.76 -10.57 11.55
CA LYS A 13 -6.21 -11.90 11.36
C LYS A 13 -5.16 -11.87 10.25
N PRO A 14 -3.86 -11.68 10.60
CA PRO A 14 -2.79 -11.48 9.64
C PRO A 14 -2.23 -12.79 9.03
N GLU A 15 -3.03 -13.84 8.97
CA GLU A 15 -2.68 -15.09 8.31
C GLU A 15 -3.19 -15.10 6.86
N THR A 16 -2.30 -15.48 5.95
CA THR A 16 -2.60 -15.52 4.51
C THR A 16 -3.46 -16.70 4.08
N GLU A 17 -3.42 -17.80 4.83
CA GLU A 17 -4.19 -19.01 4.51
C GLU A 17 -5.70 -18.72 4.49
N GLY A 18 -6.35 -19.02 3.36
CA GLY A 18 -7.78 -18.79 3.16
C GLY A 18 -8.19 -17.32 3.12
N CYS A 19 -7.24 -16.39 2.92
CA CYS A 19 -7.52 -14.96 2.74
C CYS A 19 -7.47 -14.59 1.26
N ASP A 20 -8.48 -13.88 0.77
CA ASP A 20 -8.52 -13.35 -0.60
C ASP A 20 -7.95 -11.93 -0.66
N ILE A 21 -8.33 -11.09 0.30
CA ILE A 21 -7.97 -9.66 0.33
C ILE A 21 -7.45 -9.28 1.72
N ALA A 22 -6.23 -8.75 1.76
CA ALA A 22 -5.62 -8.17 2.95
C ALA A 22 -5.80 -6.65 2.96
N LEU A 23 -6.47 -6.13 3.98
CA LEU A 23 -6.48 -4.69 4.27
C LEU A 23 -5.26 -4.38 5.13
N VAL A 24 -4.39 -3.50 4.65
CA VAL A 24 -3.10 -3.22 5.30
C VAL A 24 -2.94 -1.72 5.53
N GLY A 25 -2.66 -1.33 6.75
CA GLY A 25 -2.24 0.03 7.05
C GLY A 25 -0.73 0.21 6.80
N VAL A 26 -0.33 1.34 6.22
CA VAL A 26 1.07 1.67 6.00
C VAL A 26 1.35 3.06 6.58
N PRO A 27 1.64 3.16 7.89
CA PRO A 27 1.77 4.43 8.60
C PRO A 27 3.14 5.07 8.36
N HIS A 28 3.38 5.58 7.15
CA HIS A 28 4.62 6.18 6.71
C HIS A 28 4.44 7.63 6.26
N SER A 29 5.42 8.50 6.53
CA SER A 29 5.36 9.93 6.17
C SER A 29 6.72 10.58 5.90
N THR A 30 7.82 9.84 5.91
CA THR A 30 9.16 10.40 5.69
C THR A 30 9.57 10.45 4.21
N GLY A 31 8.80 9.84 3.32
CA GLY A 31 8.97 9.96 1.86
C GLY A 31 8.40 11.24 1.28
N ASN A 32 7.65 12.02 2.07
CA ASN A 32 7.06 13.27 1.64
C ASN A 32 7.99 14.45 1.94
N GLY A 33 8.20 15.32 0.96
CA GLY A 33 9.05 16.49 1.08
C GLY A 33 8.39 17.73 1.68
N THR A 34 7.13 17.65 2.08
CA THR A 34 6.42 18.77 2.69
C THR A 34 6.75 18.92 4.18
N THR A 35 6.40 20.07 4.74
CA THR A 35 6.54 20.33 6.18
C THR A 35 5.50 19.57 7.02
N GLN A 36 4.38 19.21 6.42
CA GLN A 36 3.35 18.38 7.06
C GLN A 36 3.70 16.89 6.87
N ARG A 37 3.85 16.19 7.96
CA ARG A 37 4.25 14.78 8.00
C ARG A 37 3.34 13.98 8.92
N ASP A 38 2.05 14.15 8.75
CA ASP A 38 0.99 13.48 9.51
C ASP A 38 0.28 12.36 8.72
N GLN A 39 0.74 12.07 7.50
CA GLN A 39 0.16 11.03 6.65
C GLN A 39 0.19 9.64 7.30
N HIS A 40 1.16 9.38 8.19
CA HIS A 40 1.22 8.15 8.99
C HIS A 40 0.00 7.92 9.89
N LEU A 41 -0.80 8.95 10.15
CA LEU A 41 -2.05 8.84 10.90
C LEU A 41 -3.22 8.31 10.06
N GLY A 42 -3.06 8.25 8.73
CA GLY A 42 -4.10 7.84 7.78
C GLY A 42 -4.74 6.48 8.11
N PRO A 43 -3.98 5.39 8.31
CA PRO A 43 -4.55 4.09 8.63
C PRO A 43 -5.43 4.10 9.87
N ARG A 44 -4.99 4.77 10.94
CA ARG A 44 -5.78 4.93 12.17
C ARG A 44 -7.06 5.70 11.94
N ALA A 45 -6.98 6.81 11.20
CA ALA A 45 -8.15 7.63 10.88
C ALA A 45 -9.20 6.83 10.09
N VAL A 46 -8.76 6.05 9.11
CA VAL A 46 -9.65 5.19 8.31
C VAL A 46 -10.24 4.07 9.16
N ARG A 47 -9.48 3.42 10.06
CA ARG A 47 -10.04 2.43 10.99
C ARG A 47 -11.18 3.02 11.83
N ASN A 48 -10.97 4.20 12.38
CA ASN A 48 -11.95 4.85 13.22
C ASN A 48 -13.25 5.16 12.46
N ILE A 49 -13.16 5.72 11.26
CA ILE A 49 -14.35 6.14 10.51
C ILE A 49 -15.03 4.95 9.81
N SER A 50 -14.28 3.99 9.30
CA SER A 50 -14.81 2.82 8.60
C SER A 50 -15.60 1.88 9.51
N ALA A 51 -15.37 1.91 10.82
CA ALA A 51 -16.16 1.19 11.79
C ALA A 51 -17.64 1.59 11.79
N GLN A 52 -17.96 2.81 11.35
CA GLN A 52 -19.32 3.34 11.22
C GLN A 52 -19.89 3.16 9.81
N GLY A 53 -19.06 2.76 8.85
CA GLY A 53 -19.43 2.64 7.45
C GLY A 53 -20.35 1.43 7.16
N ARG A 54 -21.07 1.53 6.05
CA ARG A 54 -21.81 0.39 5.48
C ARG A 54 -20.86 -0.53 4.74
N ARG A 55 -21.10 -1.84 4.80
CA ARG A 55 -20.28 -2.85 4.13
C ARG A 55 -20.79 -3.22 2.73
N GLY A 56 -21.91 -2.68 2.30
CA GLY A 56 -22.49 -2.92 0.97
C GLY A 56 -22.52 -1.66 0.12
N HIS A 57 -22.34 -1.81 -1.19
CA HIS A 57 -22.45 -0.73 -2.17
C HIS A 57 -23.91 -0.61 -2.63
N LEU A 58 -24.60 0.45 -2.20
CA LEU A 58 -26.05 0.60 -2.40
C LEU A 58 -26.47 0.61 -3.88
N LYS A 59 -25.68 1.26 -4.75
CA LYS A 59 -26.00 1.37 -6.17
C LYS A 59 -25.86 0.03 -6.91
N PHE A 60 -24.86 -0.76 -6.56
CA PHE A 60 -24.60 -2.04 -7.22
C PHE A 60 -25.24 -3.24 -6.50
N GLY A 61 -25.75 -3.04 -5.29
CA GLY A 61 -26.38 -4.12 -4.52
C GLY A 61 -25.41 -5.24 -4.14
N ILE A 62 -24.12 -4.95 -4.03
CA ILE A 62 -23.07 -5.93 -3.74
C ILE A 62 -22.40 -5.66 -2.39
N SER A 63 -21.99 -6.73 -1.73
CA SER A 63 -21.16 -6.71 -0.54
C SER A 63 -19.91 -7.56 -0.79
N PRO A 64 -18.73 -6.99 -0.93
CA PRO A 64 -17.50 -7.76 -1.12
C PRO A 64 -17.26 -8.79 0.00
N TRP A 65 -17.69 -8.48 1.21
CA TRP A 65 -17.55 -9.36 2.39
C TRP A 65 -18.40 -10.63 2.35
N GLU A 66 -19.37 -10.69 1.44
CA GLU A 66 -20.15 -11.91 1.17
C GLU A 66 -19.55 -12.75 0.05
N MET A 67 -18.60 -12.17 -0.70
CA MET A 67 -17.98 -12.77 -1.88
C MET A 67 -16.54 -13.20 -1.67
N CYS A 68 -15.82 -12.54 -0.76
CA CYS A 68 -14.39 -12.71 -0.52
C CYS A 68 -14.11 -12.78 0.98
N GLU A 69 -13.08 -13.56 1.35
CA GLU A 69 -12.52 -13.52 2.70
C GLU A 69 -11.58 -12.31 2.83
N ILE A 70 -12.06 -11.27 3.50
CA ILE A 70 -11.35 -10.00 3.68
C ILE A 70 -10.94 -9.86 5.15
N ARG A 71 -9.66 -9.58 5.39
CA ARG A 71 -9.10 -9.46 6.74
C ARG A 71 -8.30 -8.17 6.91
N ASP A 72 -8.30 -7.62 8.12
CA ASP A 72 -7.39 -6.55 8.53
C ASP A 72 -6.07 -7.20 9.02
N PHE A 73 -4.99 -6.95 8.30
CA PHE A 73 -3.64 -7.43 8.60
C PHE A 73 -2.88 -6.52 9.58
N GLY A 74 -3.54 -5.46 10.07
CA GLY A 74 -2.88 -4.47 10.90
C GLY A 74 -2.07 -3.47 10.08
N ASP A 75 -1.05 -2.91 10.73
CA ASP A 75 -0.14 -1.95 10.11
C ASP A 75 1.23 -2.59 9.86
N VAL A 76 1.88 -2.19 8.78
CA VAL A 76 3.29 -2.53 8.52
C VAL A 76 4.14 -1.98 9.67
N PRO A 77 4.92 -2.81 10.36
CA PRO A 77 5.84 -2.34 11.40
C PRO A 77 6.98 -1.53 10.81
N LEU A 78 7.12 -0.28 11.24
CA LEU A 78 8.14 0.66 10.75
C LEU A 78 8.97 1.21 11.92
N PRO A 79 9.82 0.39 12.58
CA PRO A 79 10.60 0.83 13.72
C PRO A 79 11.65 1.90 13.35
N GLU A 80 12.11 1.92 12.09
CA GLU A 80 13.05 2.91 11.55
C GLU A 80 12.34 4.13 10.94
N ALA A 81 11.26 4.60 11.56
CA ALA A 81 10.35 5.62 10.99
C ALA A 81 11.03 6.91 10.47
N ASN A 82 12.23 7.23 10.94
CA ASN A 82 13.00 8.39 10.48
C ASN A 82 13.89 8.12 9.26
N ASN A 83 13.97 6.86 8.79
CA ASN A 83 14.76 6.47 7.63
C ASN A 83 13.83 5.99 6.52
N ASN A 84 13.61 6.83 5.53
CA ASN A 84 12.69 6.56 4.43
C ASN A 84 13.06 5.26 3.68
N GLU A 85 14.32 5.09 3.30
CA GLU A 85 14.76 3.95 2.50
C GLU A 85 14.57 2.63 3.24
N GLN A 86 14.89 2.60 4.53
CA GLN A 86 14.64 1.42 5.37
C GLN A 86 13.15 1.14 5.53
N CYS A 87 12.32 2.17 5.68
CA CYS A 87 10.87 1.99 5.71
C CYS A 87 10.35 1.38 4.40
N ILE A 88 10.82 1.84 3.24
CA ILE A 88 10.42 1.28 1.95
C ILE A 88 10.86 -0.20 1.82
N GLU A 89 12.02 -0.56 2.33
CA GLU A 89 12.47 -1.96 2.40
C GLU A 89 11.56 -2.82 3.29
N ARG A 90 11.22 -2.34 4.50
CA ARG A 90 10.27 -3.02 5.41
C ARG A 90 8.89 -3.20 4.77
N ILE A 91 8.42 -2.19 4.06
CA ILE A 91 7.16 -2.28 3.31
C ILE A 91 7.27 -3.39 2.25
N THR A 92 8.37 -3.43 1.49
CA THR A 92 8.59 -4.46 0.47
C THR A 92 8.56 -5.86 1.10
N GLU A 93 9.34 -6.09 2.16
CA GLU A 93 9.40 -7.37 2.89
C GLU A 93 8.02 -7.83 3.37
N PHE A 94 7.24 -6.92 3.94
CA PHE A 94 5.89 -7.24 4.41
C PHE A 94 4.97 -7.69 3.27
N TYR A 95 5.01 -6.98 2.15
CA TYR A 95 4.16 -7.28 1.00
C TYR A 95 4.62 -8.50 0.18
N GLU A 96 5.89 -8.90 0.26
CA GLU A 96 6.36 -10.15 -0.35
C GLU A 96 5.61 -11.37 0.20
N VAL A 97 5.32 -11.40 1.48
CA VAL A 97 4.53 -12.49 2.12
C VAL A 97 3.14 -12.60 1.49
N LEU A 98 2.47 -11.46 1.23
CA LEU A 98 1.17 -11.44 0.58
C LEU A 98 1.28 -11.87 -0.89
N ALA A 99 2.28 -11.36 -1.60
CA ALA A 99 2.51 -11.66 -3.01
C ALA A 99 2.81 -13.15 -3.25
N GLU A 100 3.60 -13.77 -2.38
CA GLU A 100 3.91 -15.21 -2.44
C GLU A 100 2.69 -16.09 -2.11
N SER A 101 1.77 -15.58 -1.33
CA SER A 101 0.52 -16.29 -0.95
C SER A 101 -0.65 -16.02 -1.92
N SER A 102 -0.46 -15.18 -2.94
CA SER A 102 -1.51 -14.73 -3.88
C SER A 102 -2.64 -13.92 -3.21
N VAL A 103 -2.41 -13.37 -2.03
CA VAL A 103 -3.36 -12.51 -1.34
C VAL A 103 -3.29 -11.09 -1.91
N ARG A 104 -4.43 -10.55 -2.32
CA ARG A 104 -4.51 -9.21 -2.91
C ARG A 104 -4.52 -8.13 -1.83
N PRO A 105 -3.53 -7.22 -1.79
CA PRO A 105 -3.56 -6.14 -0.82
C PRO A 105 -4.48 -5.00 -1.25
N VAL A 106 -5.16 -4.41 -0.25
CA VAL A 106 -5.73 -3.06 -0.31
C VAL A 106 -5.04 -2.25 0.76
N SER A 107 -4.22 -1.31 0.34
CA SER A 107 -3.32 -0.56 1.22
C SER A 107 -3.89 0.80 1.56
N ILE A 108 -3.76 1.20 2.81
CA ILE A 108 -4.17 2.51 3.31
C ILE A 108 -2.94 3.19 3.86
N GLY A 109 -2.44 4.19 3.15
CA GLY A 109 -1.24 4.93 3.54
C GLY A 109 -1.55 6.08 4.48
N GLY A 110 -0.62 6.70 4.76
CA GLY A 110 0.75 7.10 4.52
C GLY A 110 0.91 8.00 3.29
N ASP A 111 2.13 8.46 3.14
CA ASP A 111 2.50 9.22 1.95
C ASP A 111 2.67 8.31 0.72
N HIS A 112 2.78 8.91 -0.47
CA HIS A 112 2.78 8.17 -1.72
C HIS A 112 4.06 7.35 -1.98
N SER A 113 5.12 7.54 -1.21
CA SER A 113 6.35 6.73 -1.34
C SER A 113 6.12 5.24 -1.06
N ILE A 114 5.10 4.91 -0.25
CA ILE A 114 4.73 3.52 0.08
C ILE A 114 4.43 2.69 -1.16
N THR A 115 3.89 3.31 -2.22
CA THR A 115 3.56 2.62 -3.48
C THR A 115 4.78 1.98 -4.10
N GLY A 116 5.94 2.62 -3.95
CA GLY A 116 7.21 2.07 -4.40
C GLY A 116 7.56 0.73 -3.76
N GLY A 117 7.51 0.66 -2.43
CA GLY A 117 7.77 -0.59 -1.70
C GLY A 117 6.73 -1.67 -1.98
N ILE A 118 5.47 -1.30 -2.01
CA ILE A 118 4.37 -2.23 -2.31
C ILE A 118 4.55 -2.87 -3.69
N LEU A 119 4.76 -2.06 -4.73
CA LEU A 119 4.88 -2.55 -6.10
C LEU A 119 6.16 -3.34 -6.35
N GLN A 120 7.26 -3.04 -5.65
CA GLN A 120 8.47 -3.89 -5.70
C GLN A 120 8.16 -5.33 -5.26
N ALA A 121 7.31 -5.51 -4.28
CA ALA A 121 6.88 -6.83 -3.82
C ALA A 121 5.85 -7.47 -4.76
N ILE A 122 4.72 -6.79 -5.00
CA ILE A 122 3.58 -7.43 -5.70
C ILE A 122 3.77 -7.55 -7.22
N ALA A 123 4.69 -6.79 -7.83
CA ALA A 123 5.09 -6.91 -9.22
C ALA A 123 6.48 -7.52 -9.41
N GLY A 124 7.08 -8.02 -8.33
CA GLY A 124 8.39 -8.66 -8.36
C GLY A 124 8.38 -10.05 -8.97
N PRO A 125 9.56 -10.60 -9.30
CA PRO A 125 9.70 -11.88 -9.98
C PRO A 125 9.18 -13.07 -9.16
N LYS A 126 9.10 -12.93 -7.84
CA LYS A 126 8.54 -13.95 -6.92
C LYS A 126 7.03 -13.85 -6.75
N SER A 127 6.41 -12.78 -7.25
CA SER A 127 4.98 -12.55 -7.05
C SER A 127 4.13 -13.57 -7.80
N LYS A 128 3.30 -14.28 -7.08
CA LYS A 128 2.24 -15.12 -7.65
C LYS A 128 1.07 -14.28 -8.19
N LEU A 129 0.86 -13.07 -7.64
CA LEU A 129 -0.21 -12.17 -8.09
C LEU A 129 -0.07 -11.76 -9.56
N THR A 130 1.16 -11.50 -9.99
CA THR A 130 1.46 -11.09 -11.36
C THR A 130 2.08 -12.18 -12.20
N ASN A 131 2.35 -13.37 -11.64
CA ASN A 131 3.16 -14.43 -12.26
C ASN A 131 4.51 -13.89 -12.78
N GLY A 132 5.17 -13.02 -12.01
CA GLY A 132 6.43 -12.38 -12.35
C GLY A 132 6.35 -11.34 -13.48
N LYS A 133 5.15 -10.94 -13.92
CA LYS A 133 4.95 -9.91 -14.94
C LYS A 133 5.01 -8.52 -14.33
N LYS A 134 5.38 -7.54 -15.17
CA LYS A 134 5.29 -6.12 -14.81
C LYS A 134 3.85 -5.71 -14.52
N ALA A 135 3.69 -4.83 -13.53
CA ALA A 135 2.40 -4.21 -13.27
C ALA A 135 2.07 -3.15 -14.34
N VAL A 136 0.79 -2.99 -14.61
CA VAL A 136 0.23 -1.86 -15.35
C VAL A 136 -0.52 -1.00 -14.34
N LEU A 137 -0.25 0.30 -14.34
CA LEU A 137 -0.83 1.24 -13.40
C LEU A 137 -2.04 1.96 -13.99
N VAL A 138 -3.06 2.14 -13.15
CA VAL A 138 -4.07 3.18 -13.33
C VAL A 138 -3.87 4.15 -12.17
N HIS A 139 -3.25 5.30 -12.45
CA HIS A 139 -2.75 6.23 -11.45
C HIS A 139 -3.63 7.49 -11.41
N PHE A 140 -4.31 7.72 -10.30
CA PHE A 140 -5.11 8.92 -10.07
C PHE A 140 -4.38 9.84 -9.11
N ASP A 141 -3.71 10.84 -9.63
CA ASP A 141 -2.93 11.81 -8.85
C ASP A 141 -2.87 13.16 -9.54
N ALA A 142 -2.58 14.20 -8.78
CA ALA A 142 -2.29 15.54 -9.30
C ALA A 142 -0.86 15.66 -9.88
N HIS A 143 0.02 14.71 -9.56
CA HIS A 143 1.42 14.67 -9.95
C HIS A 143 1.76 13.35 -10.65
N THR A 144 2.85 13.34 -11.39
CA THR A 144 3.29 12.12 -12.10
C THR A 144 4.11 11.18 -11.23
N ASP A 145 4.68 11.68 -10.13
CA ASP A 145 5.61 10.98 -9.22
C ASP A 145 6.79 10.29 -9.94
N ALA A 146 7.16 10.84 -11.10
CA ALA A 146 8.15 10.28 -12.02
C ALA A 146 9.41 11.11 -12.13
N PHE A 147 9.74 11.89 -11.10
CA PHE A 147 11.00 12.62 -11.04
C PHE A 147 12.18 11.63 -10.93
N HIS A 148 13.27 11.91 -11.64
CA HIS A 148 14.41 10.99 -11.70
C HIS A 148 15.77 11.68 -11.57
N GLN A 149 15.83 12.99 -11.50
CA GLN A 149 17.07 13.79 -11.49
C GLN A 149 17.20 14.69 -10.25
N LEU A 150 16.21 14.75 -9.40
CA LEU A 150 16.25 15.58 -8.20
C LEU A 150 16.36 14.68 -6.97
N ASP A 151 17.40 14.90 -6.18
CA ASP A 151 17.38 14.43 -4.81
C ASP A 151 16.19 15.08 -4.13
N HIS A 152 15.33 14.28 -3.61
CA HIS A 152 14.15 14.77 -2.93
C HIS A 152 14.55 15.44 -1.60
N PHE A 153 13.62 16.21 -1.03
CA PHE A 153 13.81 16.83 0.27
C PHE A 153 14.41 15.85 1.26
N LEU A 154 15.43 16.25 1.99
CA LEU A 154 16.20 15.46 2.93
C LEU A 154 17.01 14.29 2.30
N GLY A 155 17.27 14.33 0.99
CA GLY A 155 18.07 13.31 0.31
C GLY A 155 17.39 11.96 0.11
N ALA A 156 16.07 11.87 0.32
CA ALA A 156 15.33 10.63 0.09
C ALA A 156 15.22 10.32 -1.41
N VAL A 157 15.77 9.18 -1.82
CA VAL A 157 15.76 8.72 -3.22
C VAL A 157 14.47 7.97 -3.55
N LYS A 158 13.94 7.20 -2.59
CA LYS A 158 12.67 6.46 -2.74
C LYS A 158 11.50 7.26 -2.16
N SER A 159 11.36 8.52 -2.58
CA SER A 159 10.34 9.42 -2.06
C SER A 159 9.00 9.31 -2.80
N ALA A 160 8.00 10.02 -2.28
CA ALA A 160 6.69 10.16 -2.91
C ALA A 160 6.77 10.70 -4.35
N ALA A 161 7.76 11.53 -4.68
CA ALA A 161 7.93 12.08 -6.02
C ALA A 161 8.71 11.16 -7.00
N HIS A 162 9.29 10.06 -6.54
CA HIS A 162 10.22 9.24 -7.32
C HIS A 162 9.75 7.80 -7.58
N TRP A 163 8.74 7.34 -6.88
CA TRP A 163 8.36 5.91 -6.90
C TRP A 163 8.04 5.40 -8.31
N ALA A 164 7.36 6.17 -9.13
CA ALA A 164 7.02 5.75 -10.49
C ALA A 164 8.26 5.61 -11.38
N SER A 165 9.22 6.53 -11.27
CA SER A 165 10.43 6.51 -12.10
C SER A 165 11.33 5.31 -11.79
N TYR A 166 11.62 5.02 -10.53
CA TYR A 166 12.49 3.89 -10.23
C TYR A 166 11.81 2.54 -10.48
N LEU A 167 10.49 2.41 -10.28
CA LEU A 167 9.77 1.18 -10.61
C LEU A 167 9.76 0.87 -12.12
N VAL A 168 9.65 1.89 -12.96
CA VAL A 168 9.77 1.74 -14.42
C VAL A 168 11.20 1.37 -14.81
N ARG A 169 12.20 2.09 -14.29
CA ARG A 169 13.63 1.83 -14.55
C ARG A 169 14.01 0.40 -14.17
N ASP A 170 13.56 -0.05 -13.01
CA ASP A 170 13.94 -1.35 -12.43
C ASP A 170 13.05 -2.50 -12.95
N GLY A 171 12.09 -2.18 -13.83
CA GLY A 171 11.33 -3.18 -14.57
C GLY A 171 10.10 -3.77 -13.86
N PHE A 172 9.64 -3.14 -12.78
CA PHE A 172 8.43 -3.57 -12.05
C PHE A 172 7.14 -3.07 -12.71
N VAL A 173 7.20 -1.94 -13.42
CA VAL A 173 6.05 -1.29 -14.06
C VAL A 173 6.24 -1.17 -15.57
N ASP A 174 5.20 -1.45 -16.33
CA ASP A 174 5.13 -1.21 -17.78
C ASP A 174 4.52 0.17 -18.03
N ALA A 175 5.39 1.17 -18.20
CA ALA A 175 4.96 2.55 -18.45
C ALA A 175 4.18 2.69 -19.78
N SER A 176 4.45 1.85 -20.77
CA SER A 176 3.82 1.96 -22.09
C SER A 176 2.32 1.62 -22.08
N LYS A 177 1.87 0.94 -21.02
CA LYS A 177 0.47 0.53 -20.83
C LYS A 177 -0.19 1.18 -19.62
N SER A 178 0.57 1.98 -18.88
CA SER A 178 0.07 2.69 -17.69
C SER A 178 -0.56 4.02 -18.07
N ILE A 179 -1.51 4.46 -17.24
CA ILE A 179 -2.28 5.69 -17.45
C ILE A 179 -2.47 6.42 -16.12
#